data_c25cc2902c15e2bc92634db7b24d8027
#
_entry.id   c25cc2902c15e2bc92634db7b24d8027
#
_cell.length_a   1.000
_cell.length_b   1.000
_cell.length_c   1.000
_cell.angle_alpha   90.00
_cell.angle_beta   90.00
_cell.angle_gamma   90.00
#
_symmetry.space_group_name_H-M   'P 1'
#
loop_
_entity.id
_entity.type
_entity.pdbx_description
1 polymer ?
#
loop_
_entity_poly.entity_id
_entity_poly.type
_entity_poly.pdbx_seq_one_letter_code
_entity_poly.pdbx_strand_id
1 'polypeptide(L)'
;SVILKPASLTPASAIALTEIIAKQDLPTGLFNLIIGSGSGIGKLIATSPEIPAITFTGSVEVGKSLYADASPHLKKMQMEMGSKNPLLVLDDADLPTAINCAANGAYGGTGQKCTASSRIIVQEGIYKKFVEGLTDHISKIKVGHALEEGSQMGPASNQSQFESNLNYIEIGKREAKLAYGGNPMNMRTPGF
;
A
#
# COMPACT_ATOMS: atom_id res chain seq x y z
N SER A 1 27.45 -5.50 -4.37
CA SER A 1 26.65 -6.08 -3.28
C SER A 1 25.36 -5.33 -3.07
N VAL A 2 24.38 -5.98 -2.46
CA VAL A 2 23.07 -5.42 -2.17
C VAL A 2 22.81 -5.51 -0.67
N ILE A 3 22.19 -4.47 -0.12
CA ILE A 3 21.65 -4.48 1.24
C ILE A 3 20.14 -4.33 1.11
N LEU A 4 19.38 -5.32 1.58
CA LEU A 4 17.93 -5.29 1.66
C LEU A 4 17.50 -4.96 3.10
N LYS A 5 16.75 -3.85 3.28
CA LYS A 5 16.07 -3.50 4.52
C LYS A 5 14.55 -3.59 4.31
N PRO A 6 13.88 -4.63 4.76
CA PRO A 6 12.44 -4.75 4.62
C PRO A 6 11.68 -3.79 5.55
N ALA A 7 10.38 -3.66 5.32
CA ALA A 7 9.49 -3.00 6.29
C ALA A 7 9.53 -3.75 7.64
N SER A 8 9.54 -3.00 8.74
CA SER A 8 9.67 -3.58 10.09
C SER A 8 8.48 -4.46 10.46
N LEU A 9 7.30 -4.20 9.88
CA LEU A 9 6.07 -4.96 10.13
C LEU A 9 5.98 -6.29 9.37
N THR A 10 6.71 -6.42 8.24
CA THR A 10 6.57 -7.58 7.35
C THR A 10 7.94 -8.14 6.91
N PRO A 11 8.83 -8.51 7.84
CA PRO A 11 10.18 -8.97 7.48
C PRO A 11 10.21 -10.42 6.99
N ALA A 12 9.18 -11.23 7.28
CA ALA A 12 9.22 -12.69 7.06
C ALA A 12 9.48 -13.07 5.59
N SER A 13 8.85 -12.39 4.62
CA SER A 13 9.09 -12.68 3.19
C SER A 13 10.52 -12.36 2.76
N ALA A 14 11.12 -11.29 3.32
CA ALA A 14 12.51 -10.94 3.03
C ALA A 14 13.50 -11.93 3.66
N ILE A 15 13.18 -12.44 4.85
CA ILE A 15 13.96 -13.51 5.49
C ILE A 15 13.92 -14.77 4.63
N ALA A 16 12.73 -15.23 4.24
CA ALA A 16 12.57 -16.41 3.38
C ALA A 16 13.30 -16.27 2.04
N LEU A 17 13.22 -15.09 1.41
CA LEU A 17 13.97 -14.79 0.18
C LEU A 17 15.49 -14.88 0.43
N THR A 18 15.97 -14.33 1.53
CA THR A 18 17.40 -14.35 1.88
C THR A 18 17.88 -15.78 2.11
N GLU A 19 17.08 -16.63 2.76
CA GLU A 19 17.38 -18.06 2.96
C GLU A 19 17.45 -18.83 1.64
N ILE A 20 16.59 -18.49 0.67
CA ILE A 20 16.65 -19.09 -0.67
C ILE A 20 17.93 -18.66 -1.39
N ILE A 21 18.28 -17.38 -1.34
CA ILE A 21 19.49 -16.83 -1.95
C ILE A 21 20.74 -17.45 -1.30
N ALA A 22 20.75 -17.59 0.02
CA ALA A 22 21.89 -18.17 0.76
C ALA A 22 22.17 -19.63 0.43
N LYS A 23 21.20 -20.35 -0.14
CA LYS A 23 21.38 -21.74 -0.62
C LYS A 23 21.97 -21.81 -2.02
N GLN A 24 22.14 -20.66 -2.70
CA GLN A 24 22.76 -20.61 -4.01
C GLN A 24 24.27 -20.45 -3.88
N ASP A 25 25.03 -20.95 -4.87
CA ASP A 25 26.49 -20.80 -4.94
C ASP A 25 26.86 -19.37 -5.39
N LEU A 26 26.67 -18.41 -4.49
CA LEU A 26 26.94 -17.00 -4.71
C LEU A 26 28.07 -16.51 -3.81
N PRO A 27 28.87 -15.54 -4.25
CA PRO A 27 29.91 -14.95 -3.42
C PRO A 27 29.35 -14.41 -2.09
N THR A 28 30.03 -14.72 -0.99
CA THR A 28 29.67 -14.20 0.34
C THR A 28 29.60 -12.69 0.35
N GLY A 29 28.55 -12.11 0.94
CA GLY A 29 28.34 -10.67 1.04
C GLY A 29 27.76 -10.03 -0.23
N LEU A 30 27.38 -10.82 -1.23
CA LEU A 30 26.69 -10.28 -2.42
C LEU A 30 25.29 -9.78 -2.09
N PHE A 31 24.55 -10.52 -1.26
CA PHE A 31 23.22 -10.14 -0.77
C PHE A 31 23.19 -10.16 0.75
N ASN A 32 22.73 -9.06 1.36
CA ASN A 32 22.75 -8.87 2.81
C ASN A 32 21.37 -8.37 3.27
N LEU A 33 20.81 -9.05 4.27
CA LEU A 33 19.57 -8.62 4.91
C LEU A 33 19.88 -7.90 6.22
N ILE A 34 19.27 -6.74 6.41
CA ILE A 34 19.33 -5.98 7.66
C ILE A 34 17.94 -5.65 8.16
N ILE A 35 17.62 -5.99 9.40
CA ILE A 35 16.32 -5.74 10.02
C ILE A 35 16.48 -4.65 11.06
N GLY A 36 15.60 -3.63 10.98
CA GLY A 36 15.58 -2.53 11.94
C GLY A 36 14.73 -1.36 11.49
N SER A 37 14.72 -0.31 12.32
CA SER A 37 13.88 0.86 12.09
C SER A 37 14.33 1.69 10.88
N GLY A 38 13.37 2.34 10.23
CA GLY A 38 13.67 3.30 9.15
C GLY A 38 14.45 4.52 9.65
N SER A 39 14.14 5.02 10.85
CA SER A 39 14.81 6.17 11.46
C SER A 39 16.26 5.88 11.86
N GLY A 40 16.59 4.66 12.24
CA GLY A 40 17.96 4.26 12.56
C GLY A 40 18.73 3.80 11.32
N ILE A 41 18.45 2.58 10.86
CA ILE A 41 19.16 1.94 9.75
C ILE A 41 18.95 2.68 8.43
N GLY A 42 17.74 3.17 8.17
CA GLY A 42 17.45 3.94 6.95
C GLY A 42 18.32 5.20 6.84
N LYS A 43 18.51 5.92 7.93
CA LYS A 43 19.38 7.09 7.98
C LYS A 43 20.85 6.70 7.75
N LEU A 44 21.34 5.62 8.39
CA LEU A 44 22.70 5.13 8.17
C LEU A 44 22.95 4.77 6.70
N ILE A 45 21.98 4.10 6.04
CA ILE A 45 22.07 3.80 4.61
C ILE A 45 22.11 5.09 3.78
N ALA A 46 21.30 6.10 4.13
CA ALA A 46 21.26 7.36 3.40
C ALA A 46 22.55 8.17 3.52
N THR A 47 23.21 8.15 4.67
CA THR A 47 24.39 8.98 4.94
C THR A 47 25.73 8.25 4.78
N SER A 48 25.75 6.90 4.68
CA SER A 48 27.00 6.15 4.52
C SER A 48 27.66 6.41 3.17
N PRO A 49 28.92 6.81 3.11
CA PRO A 49 29.64 7.02 1.85
C PRO A 49 29.84 5.73 1.04
N GLU A 50 29.78 4.57 1.70
CA GLU A 50 29.98 3.26 1.08
C GLU A 50 28.80 2.80 0.21
N ILE A 51 27.64 3.48 0.31
CA ILE A 51 26.41 3.12 -0.41
C ILE A 51 26.15 4.17 -1.49
N PRO A 52 26.50 3.93 -2.76
CA PRO A 52 26.38 4.92 -3.82
C PRO A 52 24.97 5.05 -4.41
N ALA A 53 24.09 4.07 -4.19
CA ALA A 53 22.74 4.05 -4.77
C ALA A 53 21.72 3.48 -3.80
N ILE A 54 20.51 4.04 -3.82
CA ILE A 54 19.39 3.63 -2.97
C ILE A 54 18.12 3.51 -3.83
N THR A 55 17.45 2.37 -3.72
CA THR A 55 16.07 2.20 -4.16
C THR A 55 15.17 2.19 -2.94
N PHE A 56 14.21 3.08 -2.88
CA PHE A 56 13.30 3.25 -1.75
C PHE A 56 11.85 3.04 -2.18
N THR A 57 11.11 2.27 -1.39
CA THR A 57 9.66 2.17 -1.49
C THR A 57 9.04 2.51 -0.13
N GLY A 58 8.11 3.47 -0.11
CA GLY A 58 7.46 3.89 1.14
C GLY A 58 6.61 5.16 1.00
N SER A 59 6.40 5.87 2.11
CA SER A 59 5.63 7.12 2.09
C SER A 59 6.40 8.27 1.44
N VAL A 60 5.66 9.23 0.87
CA VAL A 60 6.25 10.45 0.27
C VAL A 60 7.06 11.24 1.31
N GLU A 61 6.57 11.32 2.54
CA GLU A 61 7.23 12.04 3.63
C GLU A 61 8.59 11.41 3.97
N VAL A 62 8.63 10.09 4.18
CA VAL A 62 9.88 9.37 4.45
C VAL A 62 10.82 9.44 3.25
N GLY A 63 10.31 9.34 2.03
CA GLY A 63 11.11 9.46 0.81
C GLY A 63 11.78 10.83 0.68
N LYS A 64 11.06 11.91 0.95
CA LYS A 64 11.63 13.27 0.96
C LYS A 64 12.73 13.43 2.00
N SER A 65 12.53 12.92 3.22
CA SER A 65 13.54 12.92 4.27
C SER A 65 14.78 12.14 3.86
N LEU A 66 14.59 10.92 3.33
CA LEU A 66 15.69 10.09 2.87
C LEU A 66 16.49 10.73 1.73
N TYR A 67 15.78 11.39 0.80
CA TYR A 67 16.41 12.10 -0.31
C TYR A 67 17.25 13.29 0.20
N ALA A 68 16.74 14.05 1.18
CA ALA A 68 17.48 15.14 1.80
C ALA A 68 18.75 14.64 2.50
N ASP A 69 18.68 13.54 3.24
CA ASP A 69 19.83 12.91 3.91
C ASP A 69 20.88 12.37 2.91
N ALA A 70 20.43 11.87 1.75
CA ALA A 70 21.30 11.27 0.73
C ALA A 70 21.95 12.30 -0.23
N SER A 71 21.30 13.44 -0.45
CA SER A 71 21.71 14.42 -1.46
C SER A 71 23.12 15.01 -1.23
N PRO A 72 23.59 15.28 -0.01
CA PRO A 72 24.97 15.75 0.22
C PRO A 72 26.04 14.75 -0.23
N HIS A 73 25.68 13.48 -0.36
CA HIS A 73 26.56 12.39 -0.78
C HIS A 73 26.44 12.05 -2.28
N LEU A 74 25.67 12.84 -3.05
CA LEU A 74 25.45 12.65 -4.48
C LEU A 74 25.02 11.23 -4.87
N LYS A 75 24.22 10.57 -4.03
CA LYS A 75 23.76 9.20 -4.26
C LYS A 75 22.74 9.12 -5.41
N LYS A 76 22.77 8.02 -6.14
CA LYS A 76 21.71 7.68 -7.06
C LYS A 76 20.47 7.24 -6.29
N MET A 77 19.32 7.89 -6.54
CA MET A 77 18.08 7.61 -5.83
C MET A 77 17.00 7.18 -6.80
N GLN A 78 16.38 6.02 -6.54
CA GLN A 78 15.11 5.63 -7.15
C GLN A 78 14.03 5.63 -6.07
N MET A 79 12.95 6.37 -6.32
CA MET A 79 11.92 6.63 -5.31
C MET A 79 10.58 6.13 -5.79
N GLU A 80 10.06 5.10 -5.12
CA GLU A 80 8.73 4.54 -5.34
C GLU A 80 7.85 4.85 -4.13
N MET A 81 6.88 5.75 -4.32
CA MET A 81 6.10 6.30 -3.21
C MET A 81 4.60 6.21 -3.46
N GLY A 82 3.81 6.46 -2.42
CA GLY A 82 2.36 6.49 -2.51
C GLY A 82 1.83 7.55 -3.46
N SER A 83 0.67 7.30 -4.02
CA SER A 83 0.02 8.16 -5.01
C SER A 83 -1.46 8.36 -4.72
N LYS A 84 -2.11 9.21 -5.51
CA LYS A 84 -3.57 9.41 -5.57
C LYS A 84 -4.07 8.99 -6.96
N ASN A 85 -3.94 7.71 -7.27
CA ASN A 85 -4.22 7.15 -8.57
C ASN A 85 -5.69 7.35 -8.98
N PRO A 86 -5.97 8.01 -10.11
CA PRO A 86 -7.32 8.17 -10.63
C PRO A 86 -7.70 6.96 -11.51
N LEU A 87 -8.98 6.60 -11.46
CA LEU A 87 -9.63 5.74 -12.44
C LEU A 87 -10.72 6.58 -13.13
N LEU A 88 -10.69 6.62 -14.45
CA LEU A 88 -11.64 7.38 -15.26
C LEU A 88 -12.71 6.44 -15.82
N VAL A 89 -13.98 6.84 -15.69
CA VAL A 89 -15.13 6.10 -16.22
C VAL A 89 -15.92 7.04 -17.13
N LEU A 90 -15.91 6.75 -18.42
CA LEU A 90 -16.62 7.54 -19.45
C LEU A 90 -18.04 7.00 -19.64
N ASP A 91 -18.91 7.80 -20.28
CA ASP A 91 -20.32 7.47 -20.47
C ASP A 91 -20.58 6.22 -21.31
N ASP A 92 -19.66 5.88 -22.20
CA ASP A 92 -19.67 4.70 -23.06
C ASP A 92 -18.94 3.48 -22.46
N ALA A 93 -18.50 3.56 -21.20
CA ALA A 93 -17.79 2.45 -20.56
C ALA A 93 -18.74 1.25 -20.35
N ASP A 94 -18.20 0.05 -20.50
CA ASP A 94 -18.87 -1.17 -20.06
C ASP A 94 -19.01 -1.15 -18.53
N LEU A 95 -20.23 -0.93 -18.07
CA LEU A 95 -20.52 -0.68 -16.66
C LEU A 95 -20.09 -1.82 -15.72
N PRO A 96 -20.36 -3.10 -16.03
CA PRO A 96 -19.91 -4.22 -15.21
C PRO A 96 -18.38 -4.27 -15.08
N THR A 97 -17.67 -4.11 -16.17
CA THR A 97 -16.19 -4.08 -16.19
C THR A 97 -15.66 -2.89 -15.40
N ALA A 98 -16.21 -1.69 -15.57
CA ALA A 98 -15.81 -0.49 -14.85
C ALA A 98 -15.99 -0.64 -13.33
N ILE A 99 -17.13 -1.20 -12.89
CA ILE A 99 -17.42 -1.48 -11.48
C ILE A 99 -16.41 -2.50 -10.92
N ASN A 100 -16.16 -3.60 -11.61
CA ASN A 100 -15.22 -4.63 -11.18
C ASN A 100 -13.78 -4.07 -11.08
N CYS A 101 -13.33 -3.30 -12.06
CA CYS A 101 -12.03 -2.63 -12.04
C CYS A 101 -11.92 -1.64 -10.88
N ALA A 102 -12.97 -0.84 -10.62
CA ALA A 102 -13.01 0.10 -9.51
C ALA A 102 -12.96 -0.61 -8.15
N ALA A 103 -13.78 -1.65 -7.98
CA ALA A 103 -13.80 -2.43 -6.74
C ALA A 103 -12.45 -3.10 -6.46
N ASN A 104 -11.89 -3.81 -7.43
CA ASN A 104 -10.59 -4.47 -7.29
C ASN A 104 -9.44 -3.48 -7.11
N GLY A 105 -9.47 -2.36 -7.85
CA GLY A 105 -8.44 -1.32 -7.78
C GLY A 105 -8.44 -0.56 -6.45
N ALA A 106 -9.61 -0.29 -5.87
CA ALA A 106 -9.73 0.49 -4.63
C ALA A 106 -9.70 -0.36 -3.36
N TYR A 107 -10.29 -1.55 -3.37
CA TYR A 107 -10.48 -2.38 -2.17
C TYR A 107 -9.63 -3.66 -2.17
N GLY A 108 -9.11 -4.09 -3.30
CA GLY A 108 -8.19 -5.23 -3.38
C GLY A 108 -6.97 -5.04 -2.50
N GLY A 109 -6.69 -6.02 -1.59
CA GLY A 109 -5.63 -5.90 -0.59
C GLY A 109 -5.86 -4.75 0.40
N THR A 110 -7.13 -4.46 0.72
CA THR A 110 -7.55 -3.39 1.65
C THR A 110 -7.15 -1.98 1.16
N GLY A 111 -6.95 -1.81 -0.15
CA GLY A 111 -6.44 -0.56 -0.73
C GLY A 111 -5.00 -0.20 -0.33
N GLN A 112 -4.30 -1.09 0.38
CA GLN A 112 -2.94 -0.85 0.90
C GLN A 112 -1.88 -1.15 -0.16
N LYS A 113 -2.01 -0.55 -1.35
CA LYS A 113 -1.08 -0.65 -2.47
C LYS A 113 -0.73 0.73 -3.00
N CYS A 114 0.50 0.94 -3.43
CA CYS A 114 0.92 2.18 -4.11
C CYS A 114 0.11 2.45 -5.39
N THR A 115 -0.39 1.40 -6.05
CA THR A 115 -1.19 1.45 -7.27
C THR A 115 -2.70 1.42 -7.03
N ALA A 116 -3.17 1.40 -5.78
CA ALA A 116 -4.61 1.38 -5.49
C ALA A 116 -5.31 2.63 -6.01
N SER A 117 -6.50 2.46 -6.57
CA SER A 117 -7.32 3.57 -7.05
C SER A 117 -7.88 4.33 -5.84
N SER A 118 -7.43 5.56 -5.63
CA SER A 118 -7.89 6.41 -4.53
C SER A 118 -8.91 7.47 -4.96
N ARG A 119 -9.10 7.63 -6.27
CA ARG A 119 -10.09 8.52 -6.86
C ARG A 119 -10.73 7.84 -8.07
N ILE A 120 -12.05 7.90 -8.14
CA ILE A 120 -12.80 7.44 -9.31
C ILE A 120 -13.51 8.67 -9.87
N ILE A 121 -13.15 9.05 -11.09
CA ILE A 121 -13.71 10.20 -11.81
C ILE A 121 -14.67 9.65 -12.84
N VAL A 122 -15.96 9.85 -12.60
CA VAL A 122 -17.03 9.28 -13.41
C VAL A 122 -17.76 10.38 -14.16
N GLN A 123 -17.94 10.19 -15.45
CA GLN A 123 -18.70 11.12 -16.29
C GLN A 123 -20.17 11.14 -15.86
N GLU A 124 -20.81 12.31 -15.98
CA GLU A 124 -22.13 12.58 -15.39
C GLU A 124 -23.23 11.63 -15.88
N GLY A 125 -23.24 11.29 -17.16
CA GLY A 125 -24.26 10.45 -17.78
C GLY A 125 -24.37 9.05 -17.19
N ILE A 126 -23.24 8.47 -16.71
CA ILE A 126 -23.20 7.13 -16.11
C ILE A 126 -23.06 7.15 -14.58
N TYR A 127 -22.82 8.32 -13.97
CA TYR A 127 -22.46 8.48 -12.57
C TYR A 127 -23.39 7.74 -11.60
N LYS A 128 -24.70 7.97 -11.72
CA LYS A 128 -25.69 7.38 -10.80
C LYS A 128 -25.67 5.86 -10.86
N LYS A 129 -25.71 5.30 -12.06
CA LYS A 129 -25.71 3.85 -12.28
C LYS A 129 -24.39 3.23 -11.78
N PHE A 130 -23.28 3.92 -12.02
CA PHE A 130 -21.96 3.47 -11.56
C PHE A 130 -21.88 3.44 -10.03
N VAL A 131 -22.29 4.49 -9.33
CA VAL A 131 -22.25 4.56 -7.86
C VAL A 131 -23.16 3.50 -7.24
N GLU A 132 -24.40 3.33 -7.76
CA GLU A 132 -25.32 2.29 -7.30
C GLU A 132 -24.73 0.89 -7.50
N GLY A 133 -24.20 0.60 -8.69
CA GLY A 133 -23.59 -0.69 -9.00
C GLY A 133 -22.32 -0.95 -8.20
N LEU A 134 -21.45 0.04 -8.01
CA LEU A 134 -20.25 -0.10 -7.19
C LEU A 134 -20.62 -0.36 -5.73
N THR A 135 -21.58 0.38 -5.18
CA THR A 135 -22.07 0.19 -3.81
C THR A 135 -22.64 -1.22 -3.59
N ASP A 136 -23.46 -1.71 -4.52
CA ASP A 136 -23.96 -3.09 -4.48
C ASP A 136 -22.82 -4.11 -4.55
N HIS A 137 -21.85 -3.90 -5.45
CA HIS A 137 -20.71 -4.81 -5.61
C HIS A 137 -19.85 -4.89 -4.34
N ILE A 138 -19.45 -3.73 -3.78
CA ILE A 138 -18.59 -3.71 -2.58
C ILE A 138 -19.29 -4.18 -1.32
N SER A 139 -20.63 -4.07 -1.24
CA SER A 139 -21.41 -4.59 -0.11
C SER A 139 -21.31 -6.11 0.05
N LYS A 140 -20.95 -6.81 -1.02
CA LYS A 140 -20.81 -8.28 -1.09
C LYS A 140 -19.39 -8.77 -0.81
N ILE A 141 -18.42 -7.85 -0.67
CA ILE A 141 -17.02 -8.21 -0.38
C ILE A 141 -16.94 -8.83 1.01
N LYS A 142 -16.49 -10.09 1.07
CA LYS A 142 -16.23 -10.77 2.34
C LYS A 142 -14.93 -10.28 2.95
N VAL A 143 -15.04 -9.57 4.07
CA VAL A 143 -13.90 -9.18 4.90
C VAL A 143 -13.61 -10.30 5.88
N GLY A 144 -12.35 -10.71 6.03
CA GLY A 144 -12.00 -11.81 6.91
C GLY A 144 -10.50 -12.05 7.04
N HIS A 145 -10.14 -13.08 7.79
CA HIS A 145 -8.74 -13.48 7.93
C HIS A 145 -8.19 -14.00 6.59
N ALA A 146 -6.94 -13.67 6.27
CA ALA A 146 -6.33 -13.99 4.98
C ALA A 146 -6.28 -15.50 4.63
N LEU A 147 -6.26 -16.37 5.66
CA LEU A 147 -6.25 -17.82 5.50
C LEU A 147 -7.67 -18.45 5.55
N GLU A 148 -8.70 -17.64 5.75
CA GLU A 148 -10.08 -18.10 5.75
C GLU A 148 -10.60 -18.17 4.30
N GLU A 149 -11.16 -19.33 3.92
CA GLU A 149 -11.67 -19.54 2.58
C GLU A 149 -12.77 -18.51 2.22
N GLY A 150 -12.65 -17.95 1.03
CA GLY A 150 -13.56 -16.93 0.51
C GLY A 150 -13.33 -15.52 1.06
N SER A 151 -12.34 -15.27 1.93
CA SER A 151 -11.96 -13.90 2.32
C SER A 151 -11.40 -13.15 1.11
N GLN A 152 -11.96 -11.97 0.84
CA GLN A 152 -11.59 -11.11 -0.29
C GLN A 152 -10.82 -9.86 0.15
N MET A 153 -11.02 -9.43 1.39
CA MET A 153 -10.36 -8.27 1.96
C MET A 153 -9.89 -8.59 3.39
N GLY A 154 -8.64 -8.30 3.69
CA GLY A 154 -8.03 -8.50 5.00
C GLY A 154 -8.12 -7.27 5.91
N PRO A 155 -7.39 -7.29 7.05
CA PRO A 155 -7.36 -6.18 8.00
C PRO A 155 -6.48 -5.02 7.52
N ALA A 156 -6.54 -3.89 8.22
CA ALA A 156 -5.50 -2.88 8.16
C ALA A 156 -4.16 -3.47 8.65
N SER A 157 -3.04 -2.91 8.18
CA SER A 157 -1.70 -3.48 8.45
C SER A 157 -1.28 -3.43 9.93
N ASN A 158 -1.81 -2.47 10.68
CA ASN A 158 -1.56 -2.28 12.11
C ASN A 158 -2.58 -1.31 12.73
N GLN A 159 -2.53 -1.16 14.04
CA GLN A 159 -3.41 -0.27 14.81
C GLN A 159 -3.32 1.20 14.32
N SER A 160 -2.14 1.71 14.11
CA SER A 160 -1.95 3.10 13.65
C SER A 160 -2.58 3.36 12.29
N GLN A 161 -2.51 2.40 11.36
CA GLN A 161 -3.18 2.50 10.06
C GLN A 161 -4.69 2.43 10.21
N PHE A 162 -5.20 1.56 11.08
CA PHE A 162 -6.63 1.47 11.39
C PHE A 162 -7.18 2.80 11.93
N GLU A 163 -6.52 3.38 12.93
CA GLU A 163 -6.90 4.67 13.52
C GLU A 163 -6.82 5.82 12.50
N SER A 164 -5.79 5.82 11.65
CA SER A 164 -5.67 6.78 10.56
C SER A 164 -6.83 6.66 9.58
N ASN A 165 -7.23 5.44 9.22
CA ASN A 165 -8.37 5.22 8.33
C ASN A 165 -9.66 5.76 8.94
N LEU A 166 -9.93 5.50 10.21
CA LEU A 166 -11.11 6.04 10.90
C LEU A 166 -11.10 7.57 10.92
N ASN A 167 -9.97 8.19 11.21
CA ASN A 167 -9.84 9.65 11.19
C ASN A 167 -10.14 10.23 9.79
N TYR A 168 -9.61 9.65 8.73
CA TYR A 168 -9.91 10.09 7.36
C TYR A 168 -11.35 9.85 6.94
N ILE A 169 -12.01 8.80 7.42
CA ILE A 169 -13.43 8.57 7.23
C ILE A 169 -14.24 9.71 7.87
N GLU A 170 -13.91 10.13 9.08
CA GLU A 170 -14.60 11.24 9.75
C GLU A 170 -14.35 12.60 9.07
N ILE A 171 -13.16 12.82 8.51
CA ILE A 171 -12.89 13.97 7.65
C ILE A 171 -13.77 13.90 6.39
N GLY A 172 -13.79 12.76 5.72
CA GLY A 172 -14.59 12.57 4.50
C GLY A 172 -16.09 12.76 4.71
N LYS A 173 -16.63 12.32 5.84
CA LYS A 173 -18.05 12.55 6.21
C LYS A 173 -18.41 14.02 6.37
N ARG A 174 -17.45 14.88 6.73
CA ARG A 174 -17.64 16.32 6.83
C ARG A 174 -17.53 17.04 5.50
N GLU A 175 -16.74 16.52 4.59
CA GLU A 175 -16.41 17.16 3.30
C GLU A 175 -17.25 16.63 2.13
N ALA A 176 -17.81 15.43 2.26
CA ALA A 176 -18.52 14.74 1.18
C ALA A 176 -19.63 13.81 1.71
N LYS A 177 -20.43 13.29 0.78
CA LYS A 177 -21.47 12.30 1.10
C LYS A 177 -20.87 10.90 1.16
N LEU A 178 -21.01 10.22 2.29
CA LEU A 178 -20.69 8.80 2.43
C LEU A 178 -21.74 7.97 1.65
N ALA A 179 -21.27 7.19 0.68
CA ALA A 179 -22.13 6.31 -0.10
C ALA A 179 -22.33 4.94 0.56
N TYR A 180 -21.26 4.37 1.14
CA TYR A 180 -21.31 3.06 1.78
C TYR A 180 -20.17 2.85 2.79
N GLY A 181 -20.36 1.97 3.77
CA GLY A 181 -19.32 1.58 4.73
C GLY A 181 -19.00 2.65 5.76
N GLY A 182 -17.72 2.83 6.06
CA GLY A 182 -17.23 3.86 6.97
C GLY A 182 -17.39 3.54 8.46
N ASN A 183 -17.62 2.28 8.81
CA ASN A 183 -17.68 1.81 10.20
C ASN A 183 -16.64 0.71 10.45
N PRO A 184 -16.03 0.66 11.64
CA PRO A 184 -15.17 -0.45 12.01
C PRO A 184 -15.95 -1.76 12.05
N MET A 185 -15.32 -2.85 11.68
CA MET A 185 -15.89 -4.18 11.81
C MET A 185 -15.37 -4.84 13.10
N ASN A 186 -16.28 -5.24 13.98
CA ASN A 186 -15.94 -6.04 15.15
C ASN A 186 -15.83 -7.51 14.74
N MET A 187 -14.63 -7.91 14.33
CA MET A 187 -14.34 -9.30 14.00
C MET A 187 -13.95 -10.08 15.27
N ARG A 188 -14.28 -11.38 15.33
CA ARG A 188 -13.89 -12.25 16.45
C ARG A 188 -12.42 -12.65 16.43
N THR A 189 -11.71 -12.34 15.36
CA THR A 189 -10.28 -12.62 15.20
C THR A 189 -9.45 -11.40 15.53
N PRO A 190 -8.26 -11.56 16.16
CA PRO A 190 -7.36 -10.44 16.37
C PRO A 190 -6.92 -9.87 15.01
N GLY A 191 -7.12 -8.57 14.82
CA GLY A 191 -6.79 -7.84 13.60
C GLY A 191 -7.24 -6.39 13.72
N PHE A 192 -6.84 -5.55 12.77
CA PHE A 192 -7.11 -4.10 12.77
C PHE A 192 -8.03 -3.68 11.62
#